data_f9b2458177a80e54d70918e3dcb7606e
#
_entry.id   f9b2458177a80e54d70918e3dcb7606e
#
_cell.length_a   1.000
_cell.length_b   1.000
_cell.length_c   1.000
_cell.angle_alpha   90.00
_cell.angle_beta   90.00
_cell.angle_gamma   90.00
#
_symmetry.space_group_name_H-M   'P 1'
#
loop_
_entity.id
_entity.type
_entity.pdbx_description
1 polymer ?
#
loop_
_entity_poly.entity_id
_entity_poly.type
_entity_poly.pdbx_seq_one_letter_code
_entity_poly.pdbx_strand_id
1 'polypeptide(L)'
;YLRTKDGGDDVAWYVWLTSGTVSETPPLDQFTNLVWSDEYNENGALDSNKWVHEVGDSWFNNEVQSYTSRLDNSKVEDGKLKIIAKKESYNGNNYTSARIISNTKKDFTYGRVDIKAKIPGKKGTWPALWLLGSNFKTITWPACGEIDILEAAQSNNFRVQSTVHHPDNYGGGDTNI
;
A
#
# COMPACT_ATOMS: atom_id res chain seq x y z
N TYR A 1 -9.20 -0.68 9.21
CA TYR A 1 -10.03 -1.87 9.40
C TYR A 1 -10.11 -2.62 8.08
N LEU A 2 -9.46 -3.75 8.00
CA LEU A 2 -9.50 -4.63 6.83
C LEU A 2 -10.80 -5.46 6.90
N ARG A 3 -11.75 -5.22 6.02
CA ARG A 3 -12.84 -6.17 5.79
C ARG A 3 -12.45 -7.09 4.64
N THR A 4 -12.04 -8.30 4.96
CA THR A 4 -12.05 -9.38 3.99
C THR A 4 -13.50 -9.82 3.79
N LYS A 5 -14.06 -9.58 2.64
CA LYS A 5 -15.34 -10.19 2.24
C LYS A 5 -15.05 -11.36 1.33
N ASP A 6 -15.69 -12.50 1.62
CA ASP A 6 -15.50 -13.74 0.89
C ASP A 6 -15.53 -13.59 -0.63
N GLY A 7 -14.52 -14.13 -1.31
CA GLY A 7 -14.63 -14.62 -2.67
C GLY A 7 -14.50 -13.63 -3.82
N GLY A 8 -13.87 -12.49 -3.69
CA GLY A 8 -13.65 -11.59 -4.82
C GLY A 8 -12.19 -11.15 -5.02
N ASP A 9 -11.73 -11.19 -6.27
CA ASP A 9 -10.36 -10.84 -6.69
C ASP A 9 -10.13 -9.32 -6.90
N ASP A 10 -10.95 -8.45 -6.32
CA ASP A 10 -10.99 -7.02 -6.62
C ASP A 10 -10.12 -6.21 -5.66
N VAL A 11 -9.51 -5.14 -6.16
CA VAL A 11 -8.80 -4.15 -5.35
C VAL A 11 -9.46 -2.78 -5.55
N ALA A 12 -10.01 -2.21 -4.49
CA ALA A 12 -10.56 -0.87 -4.47
C ALA A 12 -10.03 -0.09 -3.26
N TRP A 13 -9.74 1.20 -3.44
CA TRP A 13 -9.27 2.08 -2.39
C TRP A 13 -10.33 3.12 -2.06
N TYR A 14 -10.71 3.22 -0.79
CA TYR A 14 -11.64 4.22 -0.30
C TYR A 14 -11.00 4.99 0.87
N VAL A 15 -11.00 6.30 0.79
CA VAL A 15 -10.54 7.17 1.88
C VAL A 15 -11.70 8.02 2.38
N TRP A 16 -12.05 7.86 3.64
CA TRP A 16 -13.10 8.60 4.31
C TRP A 16 -12.48 9.59 5.30
N LEU A 17 -12.86 10.86 5.22
CA LEU A 17 -12.39 11.90 6.14
C LEU A 17 -13.53 12.46 6.97
N THR A 18 -13.25 12.71 8.25
CA THR A 18 -14.12 13.52 9.12
C THR A 18 -13.43 14.86 9.42
N SER A 19 -14.21 15.91 9.61
CA SER A 19 -13.73 17.18 10.12
C SER A 19 -14.00 17.24 11.62
N GLY A 20 -12.97 17.32 12.47
CA GLY A 20 -13.13 17.47 13.93
C GLY A 20 -11.91 17.07 14.74
N THR A 21 -11.84 17.49 16.00
CA THR A 21 -10.88 17.01 16.97
C THR A 21 -11.29 15.63 17.47
N VAL A 22 -10.46 14.62 17.22
CA VAL A 22 -10.72 13.24 17.64
C VAL A 22 -10.29 13.11 19.10
N SER A 23 -11.24 13.07 20.05
CA SER A 23 -11.00 12.71 21.45
C SER A 23 -11.27 11.22 21.73
N GLU A 24 -11.98 10.54 20.85
CA GLU A 24 -12.27 9.08 20.89
C GLU A 24 -12.28 8.53 19.45
N THR A 25 -12.10 7.23 19.29
CA THR A 25 -12.21 6.57 17.97
C THR A 25 -13.62 6.77 17.42
N PRO A 26 -13.81 7.51 16.32
CA PRO A 26 -15.15 7.76 15.80
C PRO A 26 -15.80 6.42 15.40
N PRO A 27 -17.09 6.23 15.68
CA PRO A 27 -17.84 5.11 15.16
C PRO A 27 -17.73 5.03 13.63
N LEU A 28 -17.71 3.82 13.07
CA LEU A 28 -17.50 3.59 11.63
C LEU A 28 -18.55 4.25 10.73
N ASP A 29 -19.75 4.50 11.26
CA ASP A 29 -20.87 5.18 10.60
C ASP A 29 -20.70 6.70 10.48
N GLN A 30 -19.71 7.28 11.15
CA GLN A 30 -19.40 8.72 11.05
C GLN A 30 -18.57 9.08 9.80
N PHE A 31 -17.96 8.11 9.13
CA PHE A 31 -17.21 8.33 7.89
C PHE A 31 -18.16 8.29 6.69
N THR A 32 -18.87 9.38 6.43
CA THR A 32 -19.90 9.45 5.39
C THR A 32 -19.48 10.21 4.13
N ASN A 33 -18.34 10.91 4.19
CA ASN A 33 -17.85 11.72 3.09
C ASN A 33 -16.70 11.01 2.37
N LEU A 34 -16.94 10.51 1.16
CA LEU A 34 -15.90 9.95 0.30
C LEU A 34 -15.05 11.07 -0.28
N VAL A 35 -13.76 11.10 0.06
CA VAL A 35 -12.82 12.15 -0.35
C VAL A 35 -11.98 11.76 -1.55
N TRP A 36 -11.71 10.47 -1.69
CA TRP A 36 -10.91 9.93 -2.78
C TRP A 36 -11.16 8.43 -2.94
N SER A 37 -11.20 7.97 -4.19
CA SER A 37 -11.26 6.55 -4.53
C SER A 37 -10.53 6.26 -5.84
N ASP A 38 -10.17 5.01 -6.04
CA ASP A 38 -9.80 4.46 -7.33
C ASP A 38 -10.43 3.08 -7.50
N GLU A 39 -11.35 3.00 -8.44
CA GLU A 39 -12.11 1.78 -8.77
C GLU A 39 -11.49 1.03 -9.95
N TYR A 40 -10.39 1.53 -10.52
CA TYR A 40 -9.64 0.91 -11.62
C TYR A 40 -10.50 0.56 -12.85
N ASN A 41 -11.36 1.48 -13.28
CA ASN A 41 -12.32 1.24 -14.37
C ASN A 41 -11.68 1.24 -15.76
N GLU A 42 -10.54 1.92 -15.94
CA GLU A 42 -9.87 2.08 -17.23
C GLU A 42 -8.74 1.08 -17.38
N ASN A 43 -8.88 0.10 -18.27
CA ASN A 43 -7.83 -0.88 -18.55
C ASN A 43 -6.56 -0.24 -19.12
N GLY A 44 -5.39 -0.74 -18.71
CA GLY A 44 -4.09 -0.27 -19.18
C GLY A 44 -3.18 0.23 -18.08
N ALA A 45 -2.53 1.36 -18.27
CA ALA A 45 -1.67 1.99 -17.27
C ALA A 45 -2.49 2.58 -16.12
N LEU A 46 -1.85 2.74 -14.95
CA LEU A 46 -2.45 3.46 -13.84
C LEU A 46 -2.72 4.92 -14.22
N ASP A 47 -3.79 5.48 -13.65
CA ASP A 47 -4.09 6.90 -13.77
C ASP A 47 -2.97 7.74 -13.12
N SER A 48 -2.21 8.44 -13.94
CA SER A 48 -1.11 9.31 -13.50
C SER A 48 -1.57 10.54 -12.71
N ASN A 49 -2.86 10.85 -12.70
CA ASN A 49 -3.43 11.88 -11.83
C ASN A 49 -3.61 11.38 -10.39
N LYS A 50 -3.65 10.07 -10.18
CA LYS A 50 -3.85 9.43 -8.87
C LYS A 50 -2.58 8.79 -8.33
N TRP A 51 -1.73 8.24 -9.21
CA TRP A 51 -0.61 7.40 -8.84
C TRP A 51 0.71 7.83 -9.47
N VAL A 52 1.77 7.56 -8.75
CA VAL A 52 3.16 7.70 -9.21
C VAL A 52 3.86 6.37 -8.98
N HIS A 53 4.64 5.90 -9.97
CA HIS A 53 5.54 4.78 -9.77
C HIS A 53 6.83 5.24 -9.10
N GLU A 54 7.26 4.53 -8.08
CA GLU A 54 8.64 4.60 -7.59
C GLU A 54 9.45 3.54 -8.34
N VAL A 55 10.43 3.99 -9.11
CA VAL A 55 11.27 3.13 -9.96
C VAL A 55 12.69 3.09 -9.41
N GLY A 56 13.29 1.90 -9.34
CA GLY A 56 14.65 1.74 -8.85
C GLY A 56 15.06 0.29 -8.68
N ASP A 57 16.36 0.07 -8.52
CA ASP A 57 17.00 -1.25 -8.49
C ASP A 57 17.61 -1.62 -7.13
N SER A 58 17.58 -0.70 -6.17
CA SER A 58 18.11 -0.91 -4.81
C SER A 58 17.16 -0.27 -3.81
N TRP A 59 16.63 -1.08 -2.92
CA TRP A 59 15.63 -0.68 -1.94
C TRP A 59 16.04 -1.09 -0.53
N PHE A 60 15.28 -0.65 0.45
CA PHE A 60 15.49 -0.98 1.85
C PHE A 60 15.23 -2.47 2.13
N ASN A 61 15.50 -2.93 3.34
CA ASN A 61 15.14 -4.25 3.85
C ASN A 61 15.70 -5.44 3.04
N ASN A 62 16.83 -5.26 2.32
CA ASN A 62 17.43 -6.27 1.45
C ASN A 62 16.47 -6.78 0.36
N GLU A 63 15.57 -5.94 -0.11
CA GLU A 63 14.71 -6.25 -1.23
C GLU A 63 15.55 -6.53 -2.49
N VAL A 64 15.18 -7.56 -3.25
CA VAL A 64 16.00 -8.10 -4.35
C VAL A 64 15.43 -7.82 -5.74
N GLN A 65 14.32 -7.12 -5.83
CA GLN A 65 13.66 -6.79 -7.08
C GLN A 65 13.98 -5.36 -7.55
N SER A 66 13.92 -5.17 -8.86
CA SER A 66 13.75 -3.84 -9.46
C SER A 66 12.27 -3.47 -9.45
N TYR A 67 11.93 -2.26 -9.02
CA TYR A 67 10.61 -1.70 -9.23
C TYR A 67 10.56 -0.94 -10.55
N THR A 68 9.53 -1.19 -11.33
CA THR A 68 9.37 -0.62 -12.68
C THR A 68 7.98 -0.01 -12.86
N SER A 69 7.84 0.84 -13.89
CA SER A 69 6.55 1.39 -14.34
C SER A 69 5.96 0.62 -15.53
N ARG A 70 6.51 -0.55 -15.87
CA ARG A 70 6.06 -1.35 -17.01
C ARG A 70 4.69 -1.97 -16.75
N LEU A 71 3.88 -2.12 -17.80
CA LEU A 71 2.59 -2.85 -17.74
C LEU A 71 2.76 -4.31 -17.32
N ASP A 72 3.95 -4.86 -17.49
CA ASP A 72 4.33 -6.19 -17.00
C ASP A 72 4.34 -6.32 -15.48
N ASN A 73 4.57 -5.21 -14.78
CA ASN A 73 4.65 -5.18 -13.31
C ASN A 73 3.47 -4.47 -12.66
N SER A 74 2.81 -3.55 -13.37
CA SER A 74 1.58 -2.92 -12.86
C SER A 74 0.65 -2.54 -14.01
N LYS A 75 -0.60 -2.93 -13.90
CA LYS A 75 -1.65 -2.57 -14.86
C LYS A 75 -3.03 -2.62 -14.23
N VAL A 76 -3.95 -1.90 -14.84
CA VAL A 76 -5.37 -2.07 -14.61
C VAL A 76 -5.93 -3.03 -15.65
N GLU A 77 -6.64 -4.05 -15.21
CA GLU A 77 -7.28 -5.04 -16.08
C GLU A 77 -8.49 -5.64 -15.37
N ASP A 78 -9.62 -5.66 -16.03
CA ASP A 78 -10.90 -6.19 -15.54
C ASP A 78 -11.37 -5.52 -14.22
N GLY A 79 -11.28 -4.21 -14.14
CA GLY A 79 -11.67 -3.45 -12.95
C GLY A 79 -10.76 -3.68 -11.74
N LYS A 80 -9.49 -4.02 -11.96
CA LYS A 80 -8.53 -4.35 -10.91
C LYS A 80 -7.17 -3.78 -11.18
N LEU A 81 -6.54 -3.23 -10.18
CA LEU A 81 -5.09 -3.02 -10.20
C LEU A 81 -4.40 -4.37 -9.97
N LYS A 82 -3.51 -4.73 -10.87
CA LYS A 82 -2.62 -5.90 -10.76
C LYS A 82 -1.19 -5.41 -10.52
N ILE A 83 -0.61 -5.70 -9.36
CA ILE A 83 0.82 -5.57 -9.07
C ILE A 83 1.44 -6.96 -9.25
N ILE A 84 2.40 -7.08 -10.16
CA ILE A 84 2.90 -8.36 -10.64
C ILE A 84 4.39 -8.48 -10.34
N ALA A 85 4.74 -9.35 -9.40
CA ALA A 85 6.12 -9.75 -9.18
C ALA A 85 6.51 -10.84 -10.19
N LYS A 86 7.63 -10.63 -10.90
CA LYS A 86 8.13 -11.53 -11.93
C LYS A 86 9.55 -11.99 -11.61
N LYS A 87 9.86 -13.24 -11.92
CA LYS A 87 11.23 -13.72 -11.98
C LYS A 87 11.76 -13.50 -13.39
N GLU A 88 12.58 -12.50 -13.55
CA GLU A 88 13.24 -12.13 -14.80
C GLU A 88 14.51 -11.35 -14.51
N SER A 89 15.47 -11.39 -15.42
CA SER A 89 16.68 -10.55 -15.33
C SER A 89 16.36 -9.13 -15.81
N TYR A 90 16.61 -8.14 -14.96
CA TYR A 90 16.37 -6.74 -15.26
C TYR A 90 17.32 -5.85 -14.45
N ASN A 91 18.10 -5.01 -15.12
CA ASN A 91 19.07 -4.07 -14.50
C ASN A 91 19.97 -4.70 -13.43
N GLY A 92 20.41 -5.94 -13.62
CA GLY A 92 21.27 -6.66 -12.67
C GLY A 92 20.52 -7.40 -11.55
N ASN A 93 19.22 -7.20 -11.39
CA ASN A 93 18.36 -7.96 -10.48
C ASN A 93 17.70 -9.15 -11.19
N ASN A 94 17.28 -10.15 -10.41
CA ASN A 94 16.63 -11.36 -10.91
C ASN A 94 15.11 -11.37 -10.74
N TYR A 95 14.56 -10.26 -10.26
CA TYR A 95 13.13 -10.08 -10.03
C TYR A 95 12.73 -8.66 -10.37
N THR A 96 11.49 -8.49 -10.78
CA THR A 96 10.84 -7.19 -10.95
C THR A 96 9.49 -7.17 -10.27
N SER A 97 9.05 -5.97 -9.88
CA SER A 97 7.72 -5.71 -9.32
C SER A 97 7.32 -4.25 -9.59
N ALA A 98 6.27 -3.78 -8.94
CA ALA A 98 5.92 -2.38 -8.93
C ALA A 98 5.68 -1.87 -7.51
N ARG A 99 6.03 -0.60 -7.29
CA ARG A 99 5.75 0.20 -6.10
C ARG A 99 5.08 1.48 -6.57
N ILE A 100 3.89 1.75 -6.05
CA ILE A 100 3.08 2.90 -6.43
C ILE A 100 2.69 3.70 -5.20
N ILE A 101 2.65 5.01 -5.34
CA ILE A 101 2.33 5.95 -4.27
C ILE A 101 1.35 7.02 -4.76
N SER A 102 0.56 7.56 -3.84
CA SER A 102 -0.30 8.73 -4.09
C SER A 102 0.38 10.05 -3.72
N ASN A 103 1.64 10.04 -3.32
CA ASN A 103 2.38 11.25 -2.93
C ASN A 103 2.31 12.32 -4.04
N THR A 104 2.10 13.58 -3.67
CA THR A 104 1.86 14.72 -4.55
C THR A 104 0.54 14.70 -5.32
N LYS A 105 -0.23 13.63 -5.25
CA LYS A 105 -1.55 13.48 -5.88
C LYS A 105 -2.66 13.61 -4.85
N LYS A 106 -2.54 12.90 -3.75
CA LYS A 106 -3.48 12.95 -2.64
C LYS A 106 -2.80 12.59 -1.33
N ASP A 107 -2.98 13.44 -0.34
CA ASP A 107 -2.68 13.20 1.07
C ASP A 107 -3.89 13.57 1.94
N PHE A 108 -3.87 13.15 3.19
CA PHE A 108 -4.90 13.46 4.19
C PHE A 108 -4.33 13.30 5.59
N THR A 109 -4.95 13.96 6.56
CA THR A 109 -4.48 13.94 7.95
C THR A 109 -5.29 13.00 8.83
N TYR A 110 -6.59 12.94 8.61
CA TYR A 110 -7.50 12.09 9.38
C TYR A 110 -8.48 11.40 8.44
N GLY A 111 -8.92 10.21 8.81
CA GLY A 111 -9.93 9.53 8.04
C GLY A 111 -9.93 8.02 8.22
N ARG A 112 -10.69 7.37 7.36
CA ARG A 112 -10.76 5.91 7.22
C ARG A 112 -10.26 5.54 5.83
N VAL A 113 -9.46 4.48 5.76
CA VAL A 113 -8.98 3.90 4.50
C VAL A 113 -9.52 2.48 4.38
N ASP A 114 -10.31 2.23 3.36
CA ASP A 114 -10.80 0.90 3.03
C ASP A 114 -10.12 0.38 1.77
N ILE A 115 -9.57 -0.82 1.83
CA ILE A 115 -8.91 -1.47 0.71
C ILE A 115 -9.46 -2.87 0.56
N LYS A 116 -9.87 -3.23 -0.65
CA LYS A 116 -10.19 -4.60 -1.01
C LYS A 116 -9.04 -5.17 -1.83
N ALA A 117 -8.36 -6.19 -1.32
CA ALA A 117 -7.19 -6.75 -1.97
C ALA A 117 -7.16 -8.29 -1.92
N LYS A 118 -6.62 -8.89 -2.99
CA LYS A 118 -6.14 -10.26 -2.99
C LYS A 118 -4.62 -10.22 -3.02
N ILE A 119 -4.00 -10.80 -2.01
CA ILE A 119 -2.54 -10.79 -1.87
C ILE A 119 -1.93 -12.16 -2.20
N PRO A 120 -0.69 -12.20 -2.73
CA PRO A 120 -0.01 -13.46 -3.01
C PRO A 120 0.37 -14.18 -1.72
N GLY A 121 0.22 -15.50 -1.67
CA GLY A 121 0.59 -16.34 -0.53
C GLY A 121 1.86 -17.17 -0.75
N LYS A 122 2.66 -16.88 -1.78
CA LYS A 122 3.87 -17.66 -2.08
C LYS A 122 5.06 -17.21 -1.24
N LYS A 123 5.88 -18.17 -0.83
CA LYS A 123 7.14 -17.89 -0.13
C LYS A 123 8.01 -16.91 -0.91
N GLY A 124 8.56 -15.92 -0.21
CA GLY A 124 9.41 -14.86 -0.75
C GLY A 124 8.65 -13.65 -1.30
N THR A 125 7.31 -13.64 -1.22
CA THR A 125 6.53 -12.43 -1.52
C THR A 125 6.33 -11.58 -0.25
N TRP A 126 6.27 -10.27 -0.45
CA TRP A 126 6.01 -9.29 0.61
C TRP A 126 5.06 -8.20 0.09
N PRO A 127 3.79 -8.51 -0.09
CA PRO A 127 2.80 -7.49 -0.43
C PRO A 127 2.57 -6.59 0.78
N ALA A 128 2.48 -5.28 0.53
CA ALA A 128 2.20 -4.25 1.53
C ALA A 128 1.16 -3.24 1.03
N LEU A 129 0.26 -2.85 1.95
CA LEU A 129 -0.71 -1.77 1.79
C LEU A 129 -0.50 -0.84 2.98
N TRP A 130 -0.02 0.38 2.74
CA TRP A 130 0.53 1.20 3.80
C TRP A 130 0.44 2.70 3.53
N LEU A 131 0.65 3.49 4.56
CA LEU A 131 0.66 4.94 4.54
C LEU A 131 1.99 5.44 5.06
N LEU A 132 2.51 6.51 4.47
CA LEU A 132 3.72 7.18 4.91
C LEU A 132 3.43 8.67 5.08
N GLY A 133 4.05 9.29 6.08
CA GLY A 133 3.92 10.73 6.27
C GLY A 133 4.28 11.51 5.01
N SER A 134 3.41 12.42 4.55
CA SER A 134 3.61 13.16 3.29
C SER A 134 4.87 14.03 3.31
N ASN A 135 5.42 14.28 4.48
CA ASN A 135 6.66 15.03 4.73
C ASN A 135 7.94 14.16 4.73
N PHE A 136 7.86 12.89 4.33
CA PHE A 136 8.98 11.93 4.41
C PHE A 136 10.25 12.37 3.68
N LYS A 137 10.15 13.29 2.73
CA LYS A 137 11.30 13.87 2.02
C LYS A 137 12.09 14.88 2.85
N THR A 138 11.46 15.45 3.88
CA THR A 138 12.07 16.46 4.78
C THR A 138 12.26 15.92 6.18
N ILE A 139 11.37 15.07 6.64
CA ILE A 139 11.45 14.37 7.91
C ILE A 139 11.63 12.89 7.62
N THR A 140 12.82 12.39 7.92
CA THR A 140 13.20 11.01 7.61
C THR A 140 12.43 10.01 8.46
N TRP A 141 12.26 8.80 7.93
CA TRP A 141 11.74 7.67 8.69
C TRP A 141 12.61 7.35 9.93
N PRO A 142 12.04 6.97 11.07
CA PRO A 142 10.62 6.77 11.34
C PRO A 142 9.85 8.03 11.81
N ALA A 143 10.51 9.17 11.89
CA ALA A 143 9.89 10.41 12.42
C ALA A 143 8.78 10.99 11.52
N CYS A 144 8.78 10.69 10.23
CA CYS A 144 7.65 11.04 9.35
C CYS A 144 6.38 10.25 9.66
N GLY A 145 6.48 9.13 10.39
CA GLY A 145 5.39 8.20 10.67
C GLY A 145 5.08 7.26 9.51
N GLU A 146 4.72 6.02 9.83
CA GLU A 146 4.26 5.01 8.87
C GLU A 146 3.15 4.18 9.49
N ILE A 147 2.15 3.82 8.71
CA ILE A 147 1.07 2.93 9.12
C ILE A 147 0.94 1.84 8.07
N ASP A 148 1.30 0.63 8.45
CA ASP A 148 1.09 -0.55 7.61
C ASP A 148 -0.30 -1.10 7.89
N ILE A 149 -1.22 -0.86 6.96
CA ILE A 149 -2.58 -1.39 7.04
C ILE A 149 -2.52 -2.92 6.89
N LEU A 150 -1.67 -3.38 5.99
CA LEU A 150 -1.41 -4.78 5.76
C LEU A 150 0.01 -4.99 5.25
N GLU A 151 0.72 -5.89 5.91
CA GLU A 151 1.93 -6.51 5.40
C GLU A 151 1.83 -8.03 5.49
N ALA A 152 2.38 -8.73 4.52
CA ALA A 152 2.41 -10.18 4.52
C ALA A 152 3.75 -10.71 3.99
N ALA A 153 4.77 -10.67 4.85
CA ALA A 153 6.05 -11.28 4.54
C ALA A 153 5.93 -12.82 4.58
N GLN A 154 5.93 -13.43 3.40
CA GLN A 154 5.65 -14.86 3.25
C GLN A 154 6.91 -15.70 3.46
N SER A 155 7.15 -16.14 4.71
CA SER A 155 8.23 -17.09 5.02
C SER A 155 7.76 -18.54 4.94
N ASN A 156 7.05 -19.05 5.93
CA ASN A 156 6.53 -20.41 5.97
C ASN A 156 5.04 -20.51 6.35
N ASN A 157 4.50 -19.47 6.98
CA ASN A 157 3.09 -19.39 7.36
C ASN A 157 2.50 -18.13 6.79
N PHE A 158 1.32 -18.22 6.20
CA PHE A 158 0.58 -17.05 5.76
C PHE A 158 0.15 -16.25 7.00
N ARG A 159 0.78 -15.10 7.17
CA ARG A 159 0.43 -14.14 8.22
C ARG A 159 0.25 -12.77 7.60
N VAL A 160 -0.75 -12.08 8.05
CA VAL A 160 -0.99 -10.65 7.79
C VAL A 160 -0.76 -9.94 9.11
N GLN A 161 -0.04 -8.84 9.07
CA GLN A 161 0.18 -7.97 10.20
C GLN A 161 -0.15 -6.53 9.85
N SER A 162 -0.49 -5.74 10.85
CA SER A 162 -0.61 -4.29 10.78
C SER A 162 0.36 -3.69 11.78
N THR A 163 1.03 -2.60 11.40
CA THR A 163 2.09 -2.00 12.22
C THR A 163 1.99 -0.48 12.17
N VAL A 164 2.37 0.19 13.24
CA VAL A 164 2.60 1.64 13.27
C VAL A 164 4.04 1.89 13.64
N HIS A 165 4.76 2.65 12.80
CA HIS A 165 6.14 3.06 13.05
C HIS A 165 6.21 4.54 13.39
N HIS A 166 6.90 4.86 14.49
CA HIS A 166 7.17 6.21 14.96
C HIS A 166 8.49 6.24 15.75
N PRO A 167 9.04 7.40 16.12
CA PRO A 167 10.37 7.47 16.73
C PRO A 167 10.59 6.61 17.97
N ASP A 168 9.55 6.37 18.75
CA ASP A 168 9.66 5.58 19.99
C ASP A 168 9.41 4.08 19.77
N ASN A 169 8.89 3.68 18.60
CA ASN A 169 8.63 2.29 18.24
C ASN A 169 8.70 2.09 16.73
N TYR A 170 9.73 1.41 16.25
CA TYR A 170 9.93 1.13 14.82
C TYR A 170 10.76 -0.14 14.60
N GLY A 171 10.71 -0.69 13.39
CA GLY A 171 11.64 -1.71 12.90
C GLY A 171 11.46 -3.06 13.53
N GLY A 172 10.52 -3.71 13.69
CA GLY A 172 10.38 -5.08 14.26
C GLY A 172 9.07 -5.31 15.00
N GLY A 173 8.11 -4.56 14.62
CA GLY A 173 6.68 -4.70 14.81
C GLY A 173 6.18 -5.27 16.11
N ASP A 174 5.76 -4.45 17.03
CA ASP A 174 4.75 -4.88 18.00
C ASP A 174 3.39 -4.91 17.29
N THR A 175 2.85 -6.09 17.19
CA THR A 175 1.64 -6.42 16.42
C THR A 175 0.38 -6.32 17.27
N ASN A 176 0.34 -5.45 18.24
CA ASN A 176 -0.85 -5.30 19.08
C ASN A 176 -1.58 -4.01 18.76
N ILE A 177 -2.44 -4.08 17.75
CA ILE A 177 -3.56 -3.15 17.57
C ILE A 177 -4.86 -3.93 17.76
#